data_ff140e731c2cc2e81896a81a4db865b3
#
_entry.id   ff140e731c2cc2e81896a81a4db865b3
#
_cell.length_a   1.000
_cell.length_b   1.000
_cell.length_c   1.000
_cell.angle_alpha   90.00
_cell.angle_beta   90.00
_cell.angle_gamma   90.00
#
_symmetry.space_group_name_H-M   'P 1'
#
loop_
_entity.id
_entity.type
_entity.pdbx_description
1 polymer ?
#
loop_
_entity_poly.entity_id
_entity_poly.type
_entity_poly.pdbx_seq_one_letter_code
_entity_poly.pdbx_strand_id
1 'polypeptide(L)'
;LYIPLYPNDQIKYFDSDTVAILTAISVQPMNFEIKKSIDAANAQKNLKGSSYILNNYENIVNFDSFKETMAQFGLEIMDKEEYTSLIISQSIEEGKDGFKKEFNEQREIVKLIHDVRADKPSFRPEIECSDLERVLCVRAKLNNTRISRQQGCFLLYGLDKNKLQPAKVPEEWQQKIDGKKIIVKNKAKIMEELKSFGISTQTLFPELEKQVL
;
A
#
# COMPACT_ATOMS: atom_id res chain seq x y z
N LEU A 1 2.30 14.46 21.57
CA LEU A 1 3.39 13.75 20.93
C LEU A 1 2.88 12.38 20.52
N TYR A 2 2.97 12.05 19.25
CA TYR A 2 2.74 10.69 18.75
C TYR A 2 4.10 10.01 18.64
N ILE A 3 4.29 8.91 19.32
CA ILE A 3 5.43 8.04 19.10
C ILE A 3 4.91 6.90 18.24
N PRO A 4 5.22 6.88 16.96
CA PRO A 4 4.69 5.86 16.08
C PRO A 4 5.41 4.53 16.32
N LEU A 5 4.62 3.49 16.52
CA LEU A 5 5.09 2.11 16.46
C LEU A 5 4.81 1.61 15.05
N TYR A 6 5.77 1.74 14.15
CA TYR A 6 5.63 1.24 12.78
C TYR A 6 6.00 -0.23 12.71
N PRO A 7 5.14 -1.07 12.13
CA PRO A 7 5.55 -2.38 11.65
C PRO A 7 6.72 -2.23 10.65
N ASN A 8 7.69 -3.12 10.71
CA ASN A 8 8.88 -3.05 9.85
C ASN A 8 8.55 -3.07 8.35
N ASP A 9 7.47 -3.74 7.95
CA ASP A 9 6.98 -3.81 6.58
C ASP A 9 6.42 -2.48 6.05
N GLN A 10 6.03 -1.56 6.95
CA GLN A 10 5.52 -0.23 6.61
C GLN A 10 6.62 0.84 6.56
N ILE A 11 7.86 0.48 6.90
CA ILE A 11 9.02 1.36 6.76
C ILE A 11 9.64 1.13 5.38
N LYS A 12 9.58 2.14 4.52
CA LYS A 12 10.12 2.08 3.16
C LYS A 12 11.26 3.06 2.97
N TYR A 13 12.20 2.72 2.10
CA TYR A 13 13.20 3.67 1.63
C TYR A 13 12.60 4.60 0.58
N PHE A 14 13.18 5.79 0.43
CA PHE A 14 12.71 6.82 -0.50
C PHE A 14 12.63 6.35 -1.96
N ASP A 15 13.39 5.33 -2.35
CA ASP A 15 13.46 4.77 -3.70
C ASP A 15 12.59 3.52 -3.91
N SER A 16 11.76 3.13 -2.95
CA SER A 16 10.85 1.99 -3.11
C SER A 16 9.73 2.27 -4.10
N ASP A 17 9.20 1.22 -4.71
CA ASP A 17 8.11 1.33 -5.70
C ASP A 17 6.85 1.97 -5.10
N THR A 18 6.47 1.57 -3.90
CA THR A 18 5.28 2.13 -3.22
C THR A 18 5.46 3.62 -2.91
N VAL A 19 6.68 4.07 -2.55
CA VAL A 19 6.97 5.50 -2.37
C VAL A 19 6.84 6.25 -3.69
N ALA A 20 7.34 5.70 -4.79
CA ALA A 20 7.21 6.30 -6.11
C ALA A 20 5.73 6.44 -6.53
N ILE A 21 4.90 5.41 -6.29
CA ILE A 21 3.46 5.43 -6.55
C ILE A 21 2.78 6.56 -5.75
N LEU A 22 2.97 6.61 -4.43
CA LEU A 22 2.33 7.62 -3.57
C LEU A 22 2.82 9.03 -3.89
N THR A 23 4.09 9.18 -4.27
CA THR A 23 4.64 10.46 -4.72
C THR A 23 3.98 10.91 -6.02
N ALA A 24 3.80 10.01 -6.99
CA ALA A 24 3.13 10.32 -8.25
C ALA A 24 1.64 10.72 -8.05
N ILE A 25 0.95 10.17 -7.03
CA ILE A 25 -0.39 10.63 -6.64
C ILE A 25 -0.38 12.12 -6.26
N SER A 26 0.68 12.59 -5.59
CA SER A 26 0.75 13.98 -5.13
C SER A 26 0.66 15.00 -6.26
N VAL A 27 1.15 14.66 -7.46
CA VAL A 27 1.14 15.53 -8.64
C VAL A 27 -0.11 15.36 -9.52
N GLN A 28 -0.97 14.37 -9.24
CA GLN A 28 -2.24 14.21 -9.96
C GLN A 28 -3.19 15.42 -9.72
N PRO A 29 -4.15 15.67 -10.61
CA PRO A 29 -5.17 16.70 -10.43
C PRO A 29 -5.97 16.50 -9.13
N MET A 30 -6.53 17.57 -8.57
CA MET A 30 -7.32 17.51 -7.31
C MET A 30 -8.55 16.62 -7.42
N ASN A 31 -9.11 16.46 -8.61
CA ASN A 31 -10.23 15.57 -8.90
C ASN A 31 -9.81 14.13 -9.25
N PHE A 32 -8.56 13.76 -8.98
CA PHE A 32 -8.11 12.38 -9.18
C PHE A 32 -8.86 11.44 -8.23
N GLU A 33 -9.53 10.46 -8.82
CA GLU A 33 -10.34 9.45 -8.12
C GLU A 33 -10.02 8.07 -8.69
N ILE A 34 -9.89 7.09 -7.80
CA ILE A 34 -9.64 5.69 -8.19
C ILE A 34 -10.91 4.82 -8.09
N LYS A 35 -12.00 5.38 -7.56
CA LYS A 35 -13.23 4.61 -7.29
C LYS A 35 -13.76 3.91 -8.54
N LYS A 36 -13.85 4.60 -9.66
CA LYS A 36 -14.33 4.01 -10.92
C LYS A 36 -13.47 2.86 -11.39
N SER A 37 -12.14 3.00 -11.23
CA SER A 37 -11.19 1.93 -11.57
C SER A 37 -11.34 0.72 -10.66
N ILE A 38 -11.61 0.93 -9.37
CA ILE A 38 -11.90 -0.13 -8.41
C ILE A 38 -13.23 -0.83 -8.73
N ASP A 39 -14.28 -0.05 -9.02
CA ASP A 39 -15.61 -0.59 -9.33
C ASP A 39 -15.57 -1.46 -10.60
N ALA A 40 -14.89 -1.01 -11.66
CA ALA A 40 -14.69 -1.77 -12.89
C ALA A 40 -13.90 -3.07 -12.63
N ALA A 41 -12.81 -2.98 -11.88
CA ALA A 41 -11.99 -4.13 -11.51
C ALA A 41 -12.77 -5.15 -10.65
N ASN A 42 -13.62 -4.70 -9.72
CA ASN A 42 -14.48 -5.58 -8.94
C ASN A 42 -15.54 -6.28 -9.79
N ALA A 43 -16.11 -5.60 -10.77
CA ALA A 43 -17.04 -6.23 -11.73
C ALA A 43 -16.33 -7.36 -12.49
N GLN A 44 -15.11 -7.13 -12.97
CA GLN A 44 -14.32 -8.13 -13.68
C GLN A 44 -13.90 -9.30 -12.78
N LYS A 45 -13.54 -9.01 -11.51
CA LYS A 45 -13.26 -10.05 -10.49
C LYS A 45 -14.42 -11.01 -10.34
N ASN A 46 -15.64 -10.47 -10.20
CA ASN A 46 -16.85 -11.27 -10.01
C ASN A 46 -17.19 -12.09 -11.27
N LEU A 47 -17.04 -11.48 -12.43
CA LEU A 47 -17.28 -12.16 -13.71
C LEU A 47 -16.34 -13.35 -13.92
N LYS A 48 -15.04 -13.16 -13.72
CA LYS A 48 -14.02 -14.20 -13.88
C LYS A 48 -14.23 -15.36 -12.89
N GLY A 49 -14.39 -15.04 -11.61
CA GLY A 49 -14.63 -16.05 -10.59
C GLY A 49 -15.90 -16.87 -10.82
N SER A 50 -17.01 -16.21 -11.19
CA SER A 50 -18.26 -16.89 -11.52
C SER A 50 -18.13 -17.77 -12.77
N SER A 51 -17.46 -17.28 -13.80
CA SER A 51 -17.22 -18.06 -15.03
C SER A 51 -16.42 -19.32 -14.75
N TYR A 52 -15.41 -19.24 -13.88
CA TYR A 52 -14.62 -20.40 -13.51
C TYR A 52 -15.45 -21.48 -12.81
N ILE A 53 -16.33 -21.10 -11.89
CA ILE A 53 -17.26 -22.03 -11.22
C ILE A 53 -18.23 -22.65 -12.23
N LEU A 54 -18.83 -21.83 -13.10
CA LEU A 54 -19.77 -22.31 -14.10
C LEU A 54 -19.14 -23.31 -15.05
N ASN A 55 -17.91 -23.09 -15.50
CA ASN A 55 -17.19 -24.02 -16.39
C ASN A 55 -16.90 -25.37 -15.73
N ASN A 56 -16.87 -25.44 -14.42
CA ASN A 56 -16.63 -26.68 -13.67
C ASN A 56 -17.90 -27.24 -13.01
N TYR A 57 -19.05 -26.62 -13.23
CA TYR A 57 -20.30 -26.95 -12.54
C TYR A 57 -20.76 -28.39 -12.80
N GLU A 58 -20.73 -28.83 -14.06
CA GLU A 58 -21.12 -30.18 -14.43
C GLU A 58 -20.24 -31.26 -13.77
N ASN A 59 -18.94 -31.01 -13.68
CA ASN A 59 -18.00 -31.91 -13.01
C ASN A 59 -18.28 -32.05 -11.52
N ILE A 60 -18.72 -30.95 -10.88
CA ILE A 60 -19.06 -30.93 -9.45
C ILE A 60 -20.38 -31.67 -9.22
N VAL A 61 -21.38 -31.42 -10.05
CA VAL A 61 -22.73 -32.03 -9.92
C VAL A 61 -22.69 -33.53 -10.22
N ASN A 62 -22.03 -33.92 -11.30
CA ASN A 62 -21.90 -35.29 -11.75
C ASN A 62 -20.55 -35.91 -11.39
N PHE A 63 -20.08 -35.68 -10.18
CA PHE A 63 -18.68 -35.94 -9.75
C PHE A 63 -18.32 -37.43 -9.90
N ASP A 64 -19.20 -38.37 -9.57
CA ASP A 64 -18.89 -39.79 -9.66
C ASP A 64 -18.64 -40.24 -11.12
N SER A 65 -19.49 -39.80 -12.06
CA SER A 65 -19.28 -40.03 -13.49
C SER A 65 -18.03 -39.33 -14.03
N PHE A 66 -17.75 -38.15 -13.56
CA PHE A 66 -16.51 -37.43 -13.88
C PHE A 66 -15.28 -38.19 -13.38
N LYS A 67 -15.30 -38.69 -12.14
CA LYS A 67 -14.21 -39.47 -11.53
C LYS A 67 -13.98 -40.80 -12.31
N GLU A 68 -15.04 -41.52 -12.68
CA GLU A 68 -14.94 -42.72 -13.48
C GLU A 68 -14.32 -42.45 -14.87
N THR A 69 -14.70 -41.35 -15.51
CA THR A 69 -14.14 -40.93 -16.79
C THR A 69 -12.64 -40.65 -16.67
N MET A 70 -12.22 -39.94 -15.65
CA MET A 70 -10.80 -39.63 -15.41
C MET A 70 -9.97 -40.90 -15.12
N ALA A 71 -10.54 -41.84 -14.36
CA ALA A 71 -9.91 -43.13 -14.11
C ALA A 71 -9.63 -43.93 -15.37
N GLN A 72 -10.51 -43.83 -16.38
CA GLN A 72 -10.30 -44.48 -17.69
C GLN A 72 -9.07 -43.91 -18.42
N PHE A 73 -8.70 -42.67 -18.16
CA PHE A 73 -7.49 -42.05 -18.69
C PHE A 73 -6.26 -42.25 -17.78
N GLY A 74 -6.36 -43.07 -16.72
CA GLY A 74 -5.30 -43.35 -15.78
C GLY A 74 -5.01 -42.16 -14.80
N LEU A 75 -5.98 -41.25 -14.63
CA LEU A 75 -5.89 -40.11 -13.72
C LEU A 75 -6.64 -40.41 -12.43
N GLU A 76 -5.93 -40.31 -11.31
CA GLU A 76 -6.52 -40.40 -9.98
C GLU A 76 -6.95 -39.01 -9.50
N ILE A 77 -8.24 -38.89 -9.14
CA ILE A 77 -8.83 -37.64 -8.68
C ILE A 77 -9.13 -37.73 -7.17
N MET A 78 -8.86 -36.65 -6.45
CA MET A 78 -9.24 -36.42 -5.06
C MET A 78 -10.74 -36.69 -4.82
N ASP A 79 -11.19 -36.67 -3.60
CA ASP A 79 -12.60 -36.77 -3.29
C ASP A 79 -13.41 -35.53 -3.72
N LYS A 80 -14.75 -35.61 -3.65
CA LYS A 80 -15.65 -34.54 -4.09
C LYS A 80 -15.48 -33.25 -3.29
N GLU A 81 -15.21 -33.33 -2.00
CA GLU A 81 -15.08 -32.17 -1.12
C GLU A 81 -13.77 -31.44 -1.42
N GLU A 82 -12.67 -32.18 -1.57
CA GLU A 82 -11.38 -31.63 -1.97
C GLU A 82 -11.43 -30.99 -3.37
N TYR A 83 -12.06 -31.66 -4.33
CA TYR A 83 -12.26 -31.14 -5.68
C TYR A 83 -13.07 -29.84 -5.68
N THR A 84 -14.19 -29.81 -4.95
CA THR A 84 -15.03 -28.61 -4.84
C THR A 84 -14.26 -27.46 -4.18
N SER A 85 -13.51 -27.73 -3.13
CA SER A 85 -12.66 -26.74 -2.43
C SER A 85 -11.57 -26.19 -3.35
N LEU A 86 -10.97 -27.03 -4.18
CA LEU A 86 -10.01 -26.62 -5.20
C LEU A 86 -10.64 -25.68 -6.23
N ILE A 87 -11.81 -26.02 -6.77
CA ILE A 87 -12.52 -25.16 -7.74
C ILE A 87 -12.86 -23.80 -7.13
N ILE A 88 -13.30 -23.76 -5.88
CA ILE A 88 -13.58 -22.49 -5.18
C ILE A 88 -12.30 -21.68 -5.02
N SER A 89 -11.20 -22.29 -4.59
CA SER A 89 -9.93 -21.57 -4.41
C SER A 89 -9.38 -21.00 -5.72
N GLN A 90 -9.45 -21.77 -6.80
CA GLN A 90 -9.05 -21.31 -8.13
C GLN A 90 -9.98 -20.22 -8.68
N SER A 91 -11.28 -20.29 -8.40
CA SER A 91 -12.23 -19.21 -8.73
C SER A 91 -11.84 -17.89 -8.08
N ILE A 92 -11.35 -17.94 -6.84
CA ILE A 92 -10.87 -16.74 -6.11
C ILE A 92 -9.61 -16.18 -6.78
N GLU A 93 -8.67 -17.04 -7.19
CA GLU A 93 -7.45 -16.58 -7.88
C GLU A 93 -7.76 -15.98 -9.26
N GLU A 94 -8.60 -16.65 -10.07
CA GLU A 94 -9.07 -16.10 -11.35
C GLU A 94 -9.75 -14.73 -11.19
N GLY A 95 -10.52 -14.58 -10.09
CA GLY A 95 -11.12 -13.30 -9.73
C GLY A 95 -10.07 -12.24 -9.38
N LYS A 96 -9.04 -12.60 -8.62
CA LYS A 96 -7.94 -11.68 -8.26
C LYS A 96 -7.15 -11.24 -9.50
N ASP A 97 -6.83 -12.17 -10.39
CA ASP A 97 -6.14 -11.89 -11.64
C ASP A 97 -6.97 -10.99 -12.54
N GLY A 98 -8.28 -11.25 -12.62
CA GLY A 98 -9.23 -10.41 -13.34
C GLY A 98 -9.29 -8.99 -12.79
N PHE A 99 -9.33 -8.86 -11.46
CA PHE A 99 -9.29 -7.55 -10.79
C PHE A 99 -8.00 -6.80 -11.12
N LYS A 100 -6.86 -7.44 -10.92
CA LYS A 100 -5.55 -6.82 -11.08
C LYS A 100 -5.33 -6.32 -12.50
N LYS A 101 -5.67 -7.15 -13.47
CA LYS A 101 -5.58 -6.80 -14.89
C LYS A 101 -6.46 -5.59 -15.21
N GLU A 102 -7.76 -5.67 -14.94
CA GLU A 102 -8.72 -4.62 -15.24
C GLU A 102 -8.35 -3.30 -14.56
N PHE A 103 -7.90 -3.36 -13.28
CA PHE A 103 -7.48 -2.18 -12.53
C PHE A 103 -6.32 -1.45 -13.21
N ASN A 104 -5.30 -2.19 -13.64
CA ASN A 104 -4.11 -1.61 -14.26
C ASN A 104 -4.34 -1.16 -15.73
N GLU A 105 -5.41 -1.60 -16.37
CA GLU A 105 -5.83 -1.16 -17.70
C GLU A 105 -6.70 0.12 -17.67
N GLN A 106 -7.17 0.56 -16.49
CA GLN A 106 -7.94 1.78 -16.36
C GLN A 106 -7.11 3.03 -16.68
N ARG A 107 -7.70 3.97 -17.39
CA ARG A 107 -7.03 5.18 -17.90
C ARG A 107 -6.28 5.96 -16.83
N GLU A 108 -6.88 6.15 -15.68
CA GLU A 108 -6.31 6.88 -14.55
C GLU A 108 -5.07 6.16 -13.99
N ILE A 109 -5.13 4.83 -13.93
CA ILE A 109 -4.04 3.98 -13.44
C ILE A 109 -2.90 3.91 -14.46
N VAL A 110 -3.22 3.74 -15.74
CA VAL A 110 -2.23 3.80 -16.83
C VAL A 110 -1.47 5.13 -16.83
N LYS A 111 -2.17 6.25 -16.64
CA LYS A 111 -1.54 7.57 -16.51
C LYS A 111 -0.64 7.62 -15.28
N LEU A 112 -1.09 7.13 -14.13
CA LEU A 112 -0.29 7.10 -12.90
C LEU A 112 0.98 6.26 -13.10
N ILE A 113 0.88 5.10 -13.73
CA ILE A 113 2.03 4.24 -14.08
C ILE A 113 3.02 5.00 -14.96
N HIS A 114 2.52 5.75 -15.95
CA HIS A 114 3.37 6.58 -16.81
C HIS A 114 4.14 7.63 -16.00
N ASP A 115 3.45 8.33 -15.09
CA ASP A 115 4.07 9.36 -14.25
C ASP A 115 5.11 8.75 -13.29
N VAL A 116 4.84 7.58 -12.69
CA VAL A 116 5.82 6.85 -11.88
C VAL A 116 7.06 6.49 -12.70
N ARG A 117 6.88 6.01 -13.93
CA ARG A 117 8.00 5.61 -14.79
C ARG A 117 8.81 6.78 -15.35
N ALA A 118 8.25 7.97 -15.37
CA ALA A 118 9.00 9.19 -15.74
C ALA A 118 10.13 9.46 -14.72
N ASP A 119 9.87 9.24 -13.42
CA ASP A 119 10.85 9.40 -12.34
C ASP A 119 11.64 8.11 -12.07
N LYS A 120 11.04 6.94 -12.28
CA LYS A 120 11.61 5.63 -12.02
C LYS A 120 11.45 4.71 -13.24
N PRO A 121 12.31 4.80 -14.25
CA PRO A 121 12.19 4.01 -15.50
C PRO A 121 12.17 2.49 -15.31
N SER A 122 12.79 1.99 -14.23
CA SER A 122 12.82 0.57 -13.86
C SER A 122 11.53 0.07 -13.19
N PHE A 123 10.55 0.95 -12.96
CA PHE A 123 9.29 0.56 -12.31
C PHE A 123 8.53 -0.46 -13.14
N ARG A 124 8.13 -1.57 -12.50
CA ARG A 124 7.27 -2.57 -13.13
C ARG A 124 5.90 -1.93 -13.38
N PRO A 125 5.33 -2.00 -14.62
CA PRO A 125 4.12 -1.27 -14.98
C PRO A 125 2.85 -1.91 -14.37
N GLU A 126 2.84 -2.02 -13.07
CA GLU A 126 1.78 -2.68 -12.31
C GLU A 126 1.67 -2.08 -10.92
N ILE A 127 0.46 -1.66 -10.56
CA ILE A 127 0.13 -1.08 -9.25
C ILE A 127 -0.85 -2.00 -8.53
N GLU A 128 -0.54 -2.34 -7.28
CA GLU A 128 -1.50 -2.95 -6.38
C GLU A 128 -2.43 -1.88 -5.82
N CYS A 129 -3.75 -2.11 -5.90
CA CYS A 129 -4.76 -1.15 -5.44
C CYS A 129 -4.52 -0.75 -3.98
N SER A 130 -4.15 -1.70 -3.13
CA SER A 130 -3.83 -1.45 -1.71
C SER A 130 -2.66 -0.49 -1.49
N ASP A 131 -1.74 -0.36 -2.45
CA ASP A 131 -0.61 0.57 -2.32
C ASP A 131 -1.05 2.03 -2.42
N LEU A 132 -2.19 2.30 -3.07
CA LEU A 132 -2.75 3.65 -3.18
C LEU A 132 -3.41 4.13 -1.88
N GLU A 133 -3.80 3.22 -0.99
CA GLU A 133 -4.56 3.50 0.24
C GLU A 133 -3.68 3.47 1.51
N ARG A 134 -2.37 3.25 1.36
CA ARG A 134 -1.45 3.10 2.49
C ARG A 134 -0.99 4.42 3.08
N VAL A 135 -0.64 4.37 4.36
CA VAL A 135 0.25 5.35 4.99
C VAL A 135 1.60 4.68 5.19
N LEU A 136 2.67 5.31 4.74
CA LEU A 136 4.02 4.79 4.84
C LEU A 136 4.90 5.69 5.72
N CYS A 137 5.79 5.08 6.49
CA CYS A 137 6.93 5.77 7.09
C CYS A 137 8.12 5.69 6.11
N VAL A 138 8.58 6.83 5.62
CA VAL A 138 9.62 6.92 4.60
C VAL A 138 10.92 7.37 5.20
N ARG A 139 11.97 6.56 5.07
CA ARG A 139 13.36 6.97 5.33
C ARG A 139 13.83 7.82 4.17
N ALA A 140 14.06 9.10 4.45
CA ALA A 140 14.54 10.04 3.46
C ALA A 140 16.00 9.77 3.07
N LYS A 141 16.37 10.23 1.90
CA LYS A 141 17.76 10.30 1.47
C LYS A 141 18.51 11.34 2.33
N LEU A 142 19.65 10.94 2.90
CA LEU A 142 20.46 11.79 3.80
C LEU A 142 21.41 12.74 3.05
N ASN A 143 21.04 13.15 1.83
CA ASN A 143 21.80 14.12 1.04
C ASN A 143 21.54 15.59 1.44
N ASN A 144 20.54 15.84 2.27
CA ASN A 144 20.24 17.15 2.85
C ASN A 144 20.75 17.17 4.29
N THR A 145 21.62 18.13 4.59
CA THR A 145 22.25 18.27 5.92
C THR A 145 21.26 18.45 7.05
N ARG A 146 20.14 19.12 6.81
CA ARG A 146 19.06 19.30 7.79
C ARG A 146 18.39 17.96 8.12
N ILE A 147 18.00 17.19 7.10
CA ILE A 147 17.37 15.87 7.28
C ILE A 147 18.31 14.94 8.04
N SER A 148 19.59 14.94 7.65
CA SER A 148 20.63 14.13 8.31
C SER A 148 20.78 14.49 9.79
N ARG A 149 20.88 15.78 10.13
CA ARG A 149 21.04 16.24 11.52
C ARG A 149 19.81 16.03 12.39
N GLN A 150 18.63 16.16 11.81
CA GLN A 150 17.36 15.93 12.52
C GLN A 150 16.98 14.45 12.59
N GLN A 151 17.70 13.57 11.89
CA GLN A 151 17.34 12.16 11.72
C GLN A 151 15.88 12.00 11.30
N GLY A 152 15.45 12.88 10.39
CA GLY A 152 14.05 13.01 9.99
C GLY A 152 13.56 11.79 9.19
N CYS A 153 12.31 11.43 9.42
CA CYS A 153 11.54 10.55 8.55
C CYS A 153 10.21 11.24 8.19
N PHE A 154 9.54 10.75 7.17
CA PHE A 154 8.30 11.34 6.68
C PHE A 154 7.18 10.32 6.71
N LEU A 155 5.96 10.79 6.97
CA LEU A 155 4.75 10.03 6.68
C LEU A 155 4.26 10.43 5.29
N LEU A 156 4.13 9.45 4.42
CA LEU A 156 3.55 9.61 3.10
C LEU A 156 2.17 8.97 3.09
N TYR A 157 1.18 9.75 2.69
CA TYR A 157 -0.23 9.37 2.75
C TYR A 157 -0.73 9.00 1.37
N GLY A 158 -1.36 7.85 1.25
CA GLY A 158 -2.21 7.51 0.11
C GLY A 158 -3.59 8.17 0.21
N LEU A 159 -4.54 7.61 -0.49
CA LEU A 159 -5.91 8.11 -0.61
C LEU A 159 -6.85 7.30 0.29
N ASP A 160 -7.83 7.96 0.92
CA ASP A 160 -9.03 7.26 1.45
C ASP A 160 -10.06 7.09 0.31
N LYS A 161 -10.55 8.19 -0.25
CA LYS A 161 -11.52 8.17 -1.37
C LYS A 161 -11.02 8.95 -2.57
N ASN A 162 -10.42 10.07 -2.31
CA ASN A 162 -9.88 10.98 -3.32
C ASN A 162 -8.73 11.79 -2.70
N LYS A 163 -8.12 12.66 -3.50
CA LYS A 163 -6.96 13.45 -3.10
C LYS A 163 -7.21 14.43 -1.94
N LEU A 164 -8.46 14.80 -1.67
CA LEU A 164 -8.84 15.68 -0.56
C LEU A 164 -9.03 14.90 0.76
N GLN A 165 -9.09 13.59 0.68
CA GLN A 165 -9.28 12.69 1.81
C GLN A 165 -8.11 11.69 1.86
N PRO A 166 -7.01 12.04 2.53
CA PRO A 166 -5.87 11.16 2.66
C PRO A 166 -6.20 9.95 3.54
N ALA A 167 -5.48 8.87 3.31
CA ALA A 167 -5.52 7.69 4.16
C ALA A 167 -5.24 8.05 5.63
N LYS A 168 -5.90 7.38 6.54
CA LYS A 168 -5.76 7.64 7.97
C LYS A 168 -4.59 6.84 8.54
N VAL A 169 -3.85 7.47 9.44
CA VAL A 169 -2.82 6.76 10.22
C VAL A 169 -3.51 5.72 11.09
N PRO A 170 -3.13 4.43 11.00
CA PRO A 170 -3.68 3.37 11.83
C PRO A 170 -3.60 3.72 13.32
N GLU A 171 -4.63 3.38 14.08
CA GLU A 171 -4.66 3.71 15.52
C GLU A 171 -3.58 3.00 16.30
N GLU A 172 -3.23 1.78 15.92
CA GLU A 172 -2.15 0.99 16.51
C GLU A 172 -0.77 1.63 16.36
N TRP A 173 -0.58 2.57 15.41
CA TRP A 173 0.64 3.34 15.26
C TRP A 173 0.71 4.54 16.21
N GLN A 174 -0.35 4.80 16.96
CA GLN A 174 -0.44 5.91 17.88
C GLN A 174 -0.17 5.42 19.31
N GLN A 175 1.03 5.69 19.82
CA GLN A 175 1.32 5.36 21.21
C GLN A 175 0.60 6.34 22.14
N LYS A 176 -0.16 5.78 23.08
CA LYS A 176 -0.80 6.52 24.17
C LYS A 176 -0.29 5.95 25.49
N ILE A 177 -0.04 6.78 26.48
CA ILE A 177 0.24 6.34 27.85
C ILE A 177 -1.09 6.37 28.59
N ASP A 178 -1.53 5.21 29.10
CA ASP A 178 -2.83 5.03 29.76
C ASP A 178 -4.02 5.56 28.93
N GLY A 179 -4.00 5.34 27.62
CA GLY A 179 -5.01 5.82 26.69
C GLY A 179 -5.03 7.34 26.48
N LYS A 180 -4.09 8.08 27.06
CA LYS A 180 -4.03 9.54 27.01
C LYS A 180 -2.91 10.05 26.10
N LYS A 181 -3.10 11.24 25.55
CA LYS A 181 -2.05 11.95 24.78
C LYS A 181 -0.87 12.28 25.70
N ILE A 182 0.35 12.11 25.15
CA ILE A 182 1.58 12.52 25.84
C ILE A 182 1.66 14.05 25.82
N ILE A 183 1.70 14.68 26.99
CA ILE A 183 1.83 16.11 27.15
C ILE A 183 3.24 16.42 27.65
N VAL A 184 4.00 17.20 26.86
CA VAL A 184 5.33 17.68 27.25
C VAL A 184 5.19 19.00 28.01
N LYS A 185 5.54 18.99 29.31
CA LYS A 185 5.56 20.17 30.16
C LYS A 185 6.98 20.77 30.25
N ASN A 186 7.07 22.01 30.70
CA ASN A 186 8.35 22.72 30.95
C ASN A 186 9.26 22.78 29.70
N LYS A 187 8.69 23.07 28.55
CA LYS A 187 9.41 23.13 27.28
C LYS A 187 10.68 23.98 27.33
N ALA A 188 10.63 25.15 27.98
CA ALA A 188 11.78 26.06 28.10
C ALA A 188 12.97 25.37 28.79
N LYS A 189 12.72 24.72 29.95
CA LYS A 189 13.77 24.01 30.69
C LYS A 189 14.36 22.85 29.88
N ILE A 190 13.51 22.08 29.20
CA ILE A 190 13.95 20.98 28.32
C ILE A 190 14.85 21.54 27.20
N MET A 191 14.49 22.68 26.61
CA MET A 191 15.31 23.32 25.58
C MET A 191 16.68 23.76 26.08
N GLU A 192 16.79 24.26 27.33
CA GLU A 192 18.07 24.57 27.95
C GLU A 192 18.93 23.34 28.21
N GLU A 193 18.31 22.29 28.75
CA GLU A 193 18.98 21.00 28.95
C GLU A 193 19.47 20.41 27.63
N LEU A 194 18.68 20.45 26.56
CA LEU A 194 19.09 19.99 25.22
C LEU A 194 20.29 20.79 24.68
N LYS A 195 20.36 22.11 24.95
CA LYS A 195 21.53 22.92 24.56
C LYS A 195 22.81 22.44 25.22
N SER A 196 22.77 22.02 26.51
CA SER A 196 23.94 21.46 27.19
C SER A 196 24.45 20.16 26.56
N PHE A 197 23.61 19.44 25.87
CA PHE A 197 23.98 18.26 25.04
C PHE A 197 24.33 18.61 23.59
N GLY A 198 24.48 19.91 23.25
CA GLY A 198 24.80 20.34 21.90
C GLY A 198 23.63 20.34 20.92
N ILE A 199 22.42 20.12 21.39
CA ILE A 199 21.20 20.14 20.56
C ILE A 199 20.60 21.55 20.61
N SER A 200 20.82 22.30 19.55
CA SER A 200 20.38 23.72 19.45
C SER A 200 19.72 23.95 18.08
N THR A 201 19.10 25.12 17.92
CA THR A 201 18.55 25.53 16.62
C THR A 201 19.65 25.54 15.54
N GLN A 202 20.86 25.96 15.85
CA GLN A 202 21.99 26.02 14.93
C GLN A 202 22.45 24.60 14.50
N THR A 203 22.43 23.64 15.43
CA THR A 203 22.82 22.26 15.09
C THR A 203 21.76 21.51 14.31
N LEU A 204 20.48 21.80 14.54
CA LEU A 204 19.36 21.16 13.85
C LEU A 204 18.99 21.80 12.51
N PHE A 205 19.28 23.12 12.36
CA PHE A 205 19.00 23.91 11.17
C PHE A 205 20.30 24.57 10.68
N PRO A 206 21.13 23.83 9.93
CA PRO A 206 22.47 24.28 9.53
C PRO A 206 22.47 25.31 8.39
N GLU A 207 21.32 25.77 7.95
CA GLU A 207 21.20 26.80 6.91
C GLU A 207 21.79 28.14 7.39
N LEU A 208 22.50 28.84 6.51
CA LEU A 208 23.19 30.11 6.79
C LEU A 208 22.25 31.15 7.39
N GLU A 209 21.01 31.23 6.99
CA GLU A 209 20.00 32.16 7.50
C GLU A 209 19.69 31.98 9.01
N LYS A 210 19.97 30.80 9.56
CA LYS A 210 19.75 30.46 10.98
C LYS A 210 21.04 30.58 11.84
N GLN A 211 22.18 30.87 11.22
CA GLN A 211 23.45 30.97 11.90
C GLN A 211 23.78 32.42 12.31
N VAL A 212 23.01 33.41 11.88
CA VAL A 212 23.26 34.85 12.05
C VAL A 212 22.41 35.46 13.16
N LEU A 213 21.75 34.69 14.01
CA LEU A 213 20.96 35.17 15.14
C LEU A 213 21.62 34.82 16.48
#